data_26b1e4c9a6c046563de5f521e195d3b4
#
_entry.id   26b1e4c9a6c046563de5f521e195d3b4
#
_cell.length_a   1.000
_cell.length_b   1.000
_cell.length_c   1.000
_cell.angle_alpha   90.00
_cell.angle_beta   90.00
_cell.angle_gamma   90.00
#
_symmetry.space_group_name_H-M   'P 1'
#
loop_
_entity.id
_entity.type
_entity.pdbx_description
1 polymer ?
#
loop_
_entity_poly.entity_id
_entity_poly.type
_entity_poly.pdbx_seq_one_letter_code
_entity_poly.pdbx_strand_id
1 'polypeptide(L)'
;MLTKPIKRNISGVLLLDKPIGITSNKALQITKRLFNASKAGHTGTLDPLATGLLPICFGEATKFSSALLGADKTYTATLKLGYISSTGDADGEISVAGNVNLTSQQIELALQSLTGKIMQTPSMYSALKHQGRPLYSYARKGIEIERKPREITIYDLQVAALEENNMDIMVKCSTGTYIRTLAEDLGKILGCGGAYVTSLNRNEIGNLNLSDAYTLDILKSMSCAQLDSYLRPTDSLLHNLPAVFMNNTDSQHLLNGQVVTNTALANKFQENEKIRIYNEEEQFLGLGEITVCGAITPKRLIAISSI
;
A
#
# COMPACT_ATOMS: atom_id res chain seq x y z
N MET A 1 -13.59 28.03 -28.58
CA MET A 1 -12.64 27.08 -27.98
C MET A 1 -12.98 26.89 -26.51
N LEU A 2 -13.43 25.71 -26.11
CA LEU A 2 -13.65 25.43 -24.67
C LEU A 2 -12.27 25.38 -23.98
N THR A 3 -11.98 26.37 -23.17
CA THR A 3 -10.75 26.39 -22.33
C THR A 3 -10.79 25.17 -21.40
N LYS A 4 -9.74 24.33 -21.44
CA LYS A 4 -9.62 23.22 -20.47
C LYS A 4 -9.66 23.81 -19.05
N PRO A 5 -10.49 23.26 -18.15
CA PRO A 5 -10.56 23.77 -16.78
C PRO A 5 -9.18 23.74 -16.14
N ILE A 6 -8.81 24.83 -15.47
CA ILE A 6 -7.52 24.94 -14.74
C ILE A 6 -7.50 23.86 -13.65
N LYS A 7 -6.43 23.06 -13.62
CA LYS A 7 -6.24 22.04 -12.61
C LYS A 7 -5.92 22.66 -11.25
N ARG A 8 -6.45 22.07 -10.18
CA ARG A 8 -6.27 22.54 -8.81
C ARG A 8 -4.97 22.01 -8.21
N ASN A 9 -4.25 22.86 -7.50
CA ASN A 9 -3.08 22.48 -6.69
C ASN A 9 -3.54 22.16 -5.27
N ILE A 10 -4.19 21.00 -5.11
CA ILE A 10 -4.59 20.46 -3.81
C ILE A 10 -3.55 19.49 -3.31
N SER A 11 -3.36 19.41 -1.99
CA SER A 11 -2.45 18.48 -1.33
C SER A 11 -3.17 17.77 -0.18
N GLY A 12 -2.92 16.47 -0.04
CA GLY A 12 -3.51 15.64 0.99
C GLY A 12 -3.62 14.18 0.58
N VAL A 13 -4.18 13.37 1.43
CA VAL A 13 -4.32 11.92 1.25
C VAL A 13 -5.80 11.53 1.35
N LEU A 14 -6.32 10.93 0.30
CA LEU A 14 -7.64 10.29 0.30
C LEU A 14 -7.47 8.80 0.58
N LEU A 15 -8.20 8.26 1.53
CA LEU A 15 -8.34 6.82 1.70
C LEU A 15 -9.50 6.36 0.81
N LEU A 16 -9.18 5.68 -0.28
CA LEU A 16 -10.16 5.15 -1.21
C LEU A 16 -10.41 3.68 -0.92
N ASP A 17 -11.69 3.30 -0.82
CA ASP A 17 -12.12 1.92 -0.97
C ASP A 17 -12.23 1.61 -2.47
N LYS A 18 -11.24 0.88 -2.99
CA LYS A 18 -11.17 0.54 -4.41
C LYS A 18 -12.22 -0.53 -4.73
N PRO A 19 -13.16 -0.28 -5.65
CA PRO A 19 -14.10 -1.29 -6.06
C PRO A 19 -13.43 -2.40 -6.90
N ILE A 20 -14.09 -3.55 -6.98
CA ILE A 20 -13.72 -4.65 -7.86
C ILE A 20 -13.77 -4.25 -9.33
N GLY A 21 -13.02 -4.94 -10.19
CA GLY A 21 -13.10 -4.86 -11.66
C GLY A 21 -12.31 -3.71 -12.28
N ILE A 22 -11.68 -2.84 -11.50
CA ILE A 22 -10.83 -1.76 -12.01
C ILE A 22 -9.41 -1.83 -11.47
N THR A 23 -8.44 -1.41 -12.28
CA THR A 23 -7.03 -1.29 -11.85
C THR A 23 -6.86 -0.14 -10.87
N SER A 24 -5.83 -0.21 -10.01
CA SER A 24 -5.45 0.89 -9.12
C SER A 24 -5.20 2.20 -9.88
N ASN A 25 -4.59 2.14 -11.08
CA ASN A 25 -4.40 3.34 -11.91
C ASN A 25 -5.73 3.89 -12.44
N LYS A 26 -6.71 3.05 -12.80
CA LYS A 26 -8.04 3.52 -13.21
C LYS A 26 -8.75 4.23 -12.06
N ALA A 27 -8.69 3.67 -10.84
CA ALA A 27 -9.22 4.28 -9.63
C ALA A 27 -8.56 5.65 -9.36
N LEU A 28 -7.21 5.72 -9.44
CA LEU A 28 -6.45 6.97 -9.36
C LEU A 28 -6.91 8.01 -10.38
N GLN A 29 -7.11 7.63 -11.65
CA GLN A 29 -7.53 8.59 -12.69
C GLN A 29 -8.97 9.07 -12.50
N ILE A 30 -9.85 8.24 -11.94
CA ILE A 30 -11.20 8.66 -11.56
C ILE A 30 -11.14 9.69 -10.44
N THR A 31 -10.47 9.39 -9.32
CA THR A 31 -10.34 10.31 -8.18
C THR A 31 -9.62 11.61 -8.58
N LYS A 32 -8.54 11.52 -9.36
CA LYS A 32 -7.85 12.70 -9.87
C LYS A 32 -8.77 13.64 -10.66
N ARG A 33 -9.72 13.09 -11.43
CA ARG A 33 -10.71 13.88 -12.17
C ARG A 33 -11.77 14.47 -11.26
N LEU A 34 -12.30 13.70 -10.30
CA LEU A 34 -13.29 14.18 -9.34
C LEU A 34 -12.76 15.40 -8.56
N PHE A 35 -11.53 15.35 -8.08
CA PHE A 35 -10.87 16.45 -7.37
C PHE A 35 -10.34 17.56 -8.30
N ASN A 36 -10.42 17.40 -9.63
CA ASN A 36 -9.77 18.26 -10.62
C ASN A 36 -8.30 18.52 -10.31
N ALA A 37 -7.58 17.55 -9.74
CA ALA A 37 -6.24 17.70 -9.23
C ALA A 37 -5.19 17.76 -10.35
N SER A 38 -4.17 18.62 -10.19
CA SER A 38 -3.02 18.72 -11.10
C SER A 38 -2.12 17.48 -10.99
N LYS A 39 -1.86 17.02 -9.76
CA LYS A 39 -0.96 15.89 -9.46
C LYS A 39 -1.62 14.91 -8.50
N ALA A 40 -1.51 13.62 -8.81
CA ALA A 40 -1.93 12.55 -7.91
C ALA A 40 -1.11 11.28 -8.16
N GLY A 41 -1.02 10.41 -7.14
CA GLY A 41 -0.40 9.09 -7.16
C GLY A 41 -1.06 8.18 -6.15
N HIS A 42 -0.85 6.86 -6.22
CA HIS A 42 -1.34 5.92 -5.21
C HIS A 42 -0.20 5.16 -4.53
N THR A 43 -0.46 4.59 -3.35
CA THR A 43 0.49 3.78 -2.59
C THR A 43 0.07 2.32 -2.62
N GLY A 44 0.89 1.47 -3.24
CA GLY A 44 0.65 0.03 -3.26
C GLY A 44 -0.48 -0.41 -4.20
N THR A 45 -0.13 -1.06 -5.29
CA THR A 45 -1.08 -1.56 -6.29
C THR A 45 -1.97 -2.66 -5.71
N LEU A 46 -3.25 -2.62 -6.05
CA LEU A 46 -4.22 -3.72 -5.95
C LEU A 46 -4.55 -4.23 -7.35
N ASP A 47 -4.68 -5.54 -7.49
CA ASP A 47 -5.12 -6.19 -8.72
C ASP A 47 -6.57 -5.79 -9.07
N PRO A 48 -7.05 -5.99 -10.31
CA PRO A 48 -8.43 -5.65 -10.68
C PRO A 48 -9.48 -6.39 -9.83
N LEU A 49 -9.26 -7.67 -9.56
CA LEU A 49 -10.12 -8.50 -8.69
C LEU A 49 -10.12 -8.01 -7.24
N ALA A 50 -9.00 -7.47 -6.75
CA ALA A 50 -8.90 -7.04 -5.35
C ALA A 50 -9.67 -5.74 -5.09
N THR A 51 -10.24 -5.64 -3.88
CA THR A 51 -10.94 -4.46 -3.34
C THR A 51 -10.20 -3.87 -2.15
N GLY A 52 -10.74 -2.79 -1.59
CA GLY A 52 -10.33 -2.27 -0.28
C GLY A 52 -9.36 -1.11 -0.35
N LEU A 53 -8.62 -0.92 0.72
CA LEU A 53 -7.88 0.30 1.03
C LEU A 53 -6.80 0.63 0.00
N LEU A 54 -6.97 1.73 -0.72
CA LEU A 54 -6.03 2.28 -1.69
C LEU A 54 -5.80 3.78 -1.41
N PRO A 55 -4.76 4.16 -0.65
CA PRO A 55 -4.47 5.55 -0.41
C PRO A 55 -4.06 6.28 -1.69
N ILE A 56 -4.73 7.41 -1.98
CA ILE A 56 -4.47 8.30 -3.11
C ILE A 56 -3.85 9.58 -2.56
N CYS A 57 -2.63 9.88 -3.00
CA CYS A 57 -1.90 11.08 -2.62
C CYS A 57 -2.12 12.16 -3.67
N PHE A 58 -2.45 13.39 -3.24
CA PHE A 58 -2.58 14.56 -4.09
C PHE A 58 -1.46 15.57 -3.82
N GLY A 59 -1.02 16.29 -4.85
CA GLY A 59 -0.04 17.38 -4.74
C GLY A 59 1.21 17.00 -3.98
N GLU A 60 1.51 17.72 -2.89
CA GLU A 60 2.69 17.54 -2.05
C GLU A 60 2.72 16.15 -1.36
N ALA A 61 1.57 15.57 -1.02
CA ALA A 61 1.52 14.23 -0.43
C ALA A 61 2.14 13.14 -1.33
N THR A 62 2.19 13.34 -2.64
CA THR A 62 2.88 12.41 -3.56
C THR A 62 4.38 12.27 -3.27
N LYS A 63 4.98 13.26 -2.60
CA LYS A 63 6.39 13.21 -2.22
C LYS A 63 6.65 12.14 -1.14
N PHE A 64 5.64 11.78 -0.36
CA PHE A 64 5.74 10.88 0.80
C PHE A 64 5.09 9.51 0.57
N SER A 65 4.56 9.26 -0.63
CA SER A 65 3.89 8.00 -0.98
C SER A 65 4.74 6.75 -0.74
N SER A 66 6.08 6.87 -0.83
CA SER A 66 7.01 5.77 -0.56
C SER A 66 7.03 5.31 0.90
N ALA A 67 6.59 6.13 1.86
CA ALA A 67 6.54 5.76 3.28
C ALA A 67 5.63 4.55 3.54
N LEU A 68 4.51 4.43 2.82
CA LEU A 68 3.58 3.31 2.93
C LEU A 68 3.96 2.08 2.09
N LEU A 69 4.91 2.22 1.15
CA LEU A 69 5.32 1.07 0.33
C LEU A 69 5.94 -0.03 1.18
N GLY A 70 6.71 0.35 2.21
CA GLY A 70 7.34 -0.57 3.16
C GLY A 70 6.44 -1.02 4.31
N ALA A 71 5.26 -0.44 4.48
CA ALA A 71 4.38 -0.76 5.59
C ALA A 71 3.79 -2.17 5.47
N ASP A 72 3.45 -2.78 6.61
CA ASP A 72 2.73 -4.05 6.69
C ASP A 72 1.29 -3.88 6.21
N LYS A 73 0.67 -4.96 5.77
CA LYS A 73 -0.70 -4.98 5.25
C LYS A 73 -1.50 -6.11 5.88
N THR A 74 -2.79 -5.85 6.08
CA THR A 74 -3.76 -6.87 6.47
C THR A 74 -4.76 -7.08 5.34
N TYR A 75 -5.01 -8.34 5.01
CA TYR A 75 -5.95 -8.73 3.97
C TYR A 75 -6.96 -9.74 4.51
N THR A 76 -8.17 -9.71 3.95
CA THR A 76 -9.09 -10.85 3.95
C THR A 76 -9.17 -11.39 2.54
N ALA A 77 -9.20 -12.72 2.40
CA ALA A 77 -9.27 -13.38 1.10
C ALA A 77 -10.10 -14.65 1.19
N THR A 78 -10.82 -14.96 0.12
CA THR A 78 -11.46 -16.26 -0.10
C THR A 78 -10.63 -17.03 -1.10
N LEU A 79 -10.25 -18.25 -0.71
CA LEU A 79 -9.47 -19.19 -1.51
C LEU A 79 -10.35 -20.33 -1.98
N LYS A 80 -10.23 -20.74 -3.24
CA LYS A 80 -10.84 -21.97 -3.77
C LYS A 80 -9.80 -23.10 -3.75
N LEU A 81 -9.97 -24.04 -2.84
CA LEU A 81 -9.11 -25.19 -2.66
C LEU A 81 -9.39 -26.27 -3.72
N GLY A 82 -8.37 -27.05 -4.08
CA GLY A 82 -8.47 -28.14 -5.04
C GLY A 82 -8.47 -27.70 -6.50
N TYR A 83 -8.20 -26.44 -6.77
CA TYR A 83 -8.12 -25.83 -8.09
C TYR A 83 -6.87 -24.97 -8.22
N ILE A 84 -6.40 -24.80 -9.44
CA ILE A 84 -5.33 -23.84 -9.79
C ILE A 84 -5.84 -22.87 -10.85
N SER A 85 -5.23 -21.69 -10.87
CA SER A 85 -5.49 -20.66 -11.88
C SER A 85 -4.17 -20.21 -12.51
N SER A 86 -4.20 -19.92 -13.82
CA SER A 86 -3.02 -19.44 -14.56
C SER A 86 -2.48 -18.11 -14.03
N THR A 87 -3.30 -17.31 -13.35
CA THR A 87 -2.93 -16.02 -12.74
C THR A 87 -2.80 -16.10 -11.20
N GLY A 88 -3.23 -17.22 -10.59
CA GLY A 88 -3.36 -17.41 -9.15
C GLY A 88 -4.60 -16.74 -8.55
N ASP A 89 -5.49 -16.17 -9.38
CA ASP A 89 -6.77 -15.56 -9.01
C ASP A 89 -7.88 -15.94 -10.01
N ALA A 90 -9.12 -15.48 -9.78
CA ALA A 90 -10.27 -15.84 -10.61
C ALA A 90 -10.27 -15.19 -12.01
N ASP A 91 -9.33 -14.30 -12.32
CA ASP A 91 -9.19 -13.70 -13.66
C ASP A 91 -8.49 -14.65 -14.67
N GLY A 92 -7.86 -15.75 -14.18
CA GLY A 92 -7.12 -16.71 -15.00
C GLY A 92 -7.92 -17.92 -15.45
N GLU A 93 -7.30 -18.77 -16.27
CA GLU A 93 -7.84 -20.08 -16.65
C GLU A 93 -7.77 -21.03 -15.44
N ILE A 94 -8.91 -21.61 -15.08
CA ILE A 94 -9.08 -22.45 -13.89
C ILE A 94 -9.11 -23.91 -14.31
N SER A 95 -8.38 -24.76 -13.57
CA SER A 95 -8.38 -26.22 -13.73
C SER A 95 -8.43 -26.91 -12.37
N VAL A 96 -8.98 -28.12 -12.36
CA VAL A 96 -9.01 -28.99 -11.17
C VAL A 96 -7.58 -29.48 -10.88
N ALA A 97 -7.15 -29.38 -9.62
CA ALA A 97 -5.83 -29.79 -9.18
C ALA A 97 -5.84 -30.98 -8.21
N GLY A 98 -6.92 -31.15 -7.44
CA GLY A 98 -7.04 -32.28 -6.50
C GLY A 98 -8.34 -32.28 -5.71
N ASN A 99 -8.48 -33.25 -4.84
CA ASN A 99 -9.64 -33.37 -3.95
C ASN A 99 -9.36 -32.61 -2.64
N VAL A 100 -10.41 -32.08 -2.04
CA VAL A 100 -10.35 -31.40 -0.75
C VAL A 100 -10.96 -32.33 0.32
N ASN A 101 -10.09 -32.88 1.13
CA ASN A 101 -10.49 -33.67 2.30
C ASN A 101 -9.53 -33.32 3.44
N LEU A 102 -9.89 -32.35 4.25
CA LEU A 102 -9.00 -31.73 5.23
C LEU A 102 -9.49 -32.00 6.66
N THR A 103 -8.54 -32.27 7.52
CA THR A 103 -8.76 -32.30 8.97
C THR A 103 -8.34 -30.93 9.57
N SER A 104 -8.91 -30.59 10.71
CA SER A 104 -8.51 -29.37 11.44
C SER A 104 -7.01 -29.37 11.78
N GLN A 105 -6.42 -30.53 12.10
CA GLN A 105 -4.99 -30.66 12.38
C GLN A 105 -4.12 -30.36 11.14
N GLN A 106 -4.52 -30.84 9.95
CA GLN A 106 -3.80 -30.51 8.71
C GLN A 106 -3.81 -29.02 8.41
N ILE A 107 -4.96 -28.36 8.61
CA ILE A 107 -5.10 -26.93 8.44
C ILE A 107 -4.16 -26.20 9.42
N GLU A 108 -4.20 -26.53 10.71
CA GLU A 108 -3.36 -25.89 11.72
C GLU A 108 -1.87 -26.01 11.40
N LEU A 109 -1.39 -27.21 11.04
CA LEU A 109 0.00 -27.44 10.65
C LEU A 109 0.39 -26.65 9.38
N ALA A 110 -0.50 -26.55 8.39
CA ALA A 110 -0.27 -25.77 7.19
C ALA A 110 -0.14 -24.27 7.50
N LEU A 111 -1.02 -23.72 8.33
CA LEU A 111 -0.95 -22.33 8.75
C LEU A 111 0.32 -22.03 9.54
N GLN A 112 0.70 -22.91 10.47
CA GLN A 112 1.95 -22.78 11.24
C GLN A 112 3.18 -22.77 10.32
N SER A 113 3.22 -23.62 9.29
CA SER A 113 4.36 -23.67 8.35
C SER A 113 4.50 -22.43 7.45
N LEU A 114 3.41 -21.67 7.25
CA LEU A 114 3.38 -20.46 6.45
C LEU A 114 3.45 -19.18 7.31
N THR A 115 3.46 -19.30 8.64
CA THR A 115 3.58 -18.18 9.56
C THR A 115 5.04 -17.93 9.91
N GLY A 116 5.43 -16.65 10.09
CA GLY A 116 6.81 -16.25 10.33
C GLY A 116 7.53 -15.86 9.04
N LYS A 117 8.85 -16.00 9.03
CA LYS A 117 9.70 -15.71 7.85
C LYS A 117 9.66 -16.88 6.88
N ILE A 118 9.23 -16.61 5.66
CA ILE A 118 9.15 -17.61 4.59
C ILE A 118 9.75 -17.05 3.29
N MET A 119 10.16 -17.96 2.41
CA MET A 119 10.61 -17.61 1.06
C MET A 119 9.45 -17.71 0.08
N GLN A 120 9.15 -16.64 -0.62
CA GLN A 120 8.09 -16.59 -1.62
C GLN A 120 8.64 -16.17 -2.98
N THR A 121 8.30 -16.92 -4.03
CA THR A 121 8.57 -16.53 -5.41
C THR A 121 7.46 -15.61 -5.91
N PRO A 122 7.76 -14.35 -6.29
CA PRO A 122 6.75 -13.44 -6.78
C PRO A 122 6.02 -13.96 -8.01
N SER A 123 4.72 -13.65 -8.14
CA SER A 123 3.93 -14.01 -9.32
C SER A 123 4.47 -13.33 -10.59
N MET A 124 4.39 -14.03 -11.74
CA MET A 124 4.60 -13.42 -13.06
C MET A 124 3.60 -12.29 -13.36
N TYR A 125 2.40 -12.39 -12.82
CA TYR A 125 1.37 -11.35 -12.92
C TYR A 125 1.56 -10.25 -11.87
N SER A 126 2.78 -9.68 -11.80
CA SER A 126 3.15 -8.64 -10.84
C SER A 126 3.66 -7.37 -11.51
N ALA A 127 3.65 -6.26 -10.74
CA ALA A 127 4.20 -4.96 -11.17
C ALA A 127 5.73 -4.88 -11.02
N LEU A 128 6.41 -5.93 -10.58
CA LEU A 128 7.87 -6.00 -10.55
C LEU A 128 8.44 -5.79 -11.92
N LYS A 129 9.54 -5.03 -12.02
CA LYS A 129 10.14 -4.70 -13.31
C LYS A 129 11.31 -5.62 -13.65
N HIS A 130 11.30 -6.13 -14.87
CA HIS A 130 12.44 -6.75 -15.53
C HIS A 130 12.78 -5.92 -16.77
N GLN A 131 14.04 -5.45 -16.89
CA GLN A 131 14.49 -4.57 -17.98
C GLN A 131 13.55 -3.36 -18.22
N GLY A 132 13.10 -2.71 -17.12
CA GLY A 132 12.23 -1.52 -17.17
C GLY A 132 10.76 -1.80 -17.45
N ARG A 133 10.34 -3.03 -17.78
CA ARG A 133 8.95 -3.42 -18.05
C ARG A 133 8.39 -4.30 -16.93
N PRO A 134 7.11 -4.14 -16.55
CA PRO A 134 6.51 -4.96 -15.50
C PRO A 134 6.34 -6.43 -15.94
N LEU A 135 6.51 -7.37 -15.02
CA LEU A 135 6.44 -8.81 -15.29
C LEU A 135 5.12 -9.23 -15.93
N TYR A 136 3.99 -8.66 -15.50
CA TYR A 136 2.69 -8.98 -16.11
C TYR A 136 2.65 -8.71 -17.62
N SER A 137 3.48 -7.79 -18.15
CA SER A 137 3.54 -7.52 -19.60
C SER A 137 4.24 -8.62 -20.37
N TYR A 138 5.13 -9.37 -19.73
CA TYR A 138 5.77 -10.57 -20.28
C TYR A 138 4.81 -11.77 -20.15
N ALA A 139 4.19 -11.95 -18.97
CA ALA A 139 3.23 -13.02 -18.73
C ALA A 139 2.11 -13.05 -19.77
N ARG A 140 1.51 -11.88 -20.08
CA ARG A 140 0.48 -11.75 -21.13
C ARG A 140 0.94 -12.12 -22.55
N LYS A 141 2.23 -12.22 -22.78
CA LYS A 141 2.83 -12.67 -24.05
C LYS A 141 3.30 -14.13 -24.00
N GLY A 142 3.00 -14.85 -22.92
CA GLY A 142 3.46 -16.21 -22.70
C GLY A 142 4.96 -16.31 -22.41
N ILE A 143 5.62 -15.19 -22.10
CA ILE A 143 7.06 -15.16 -21.80
C ILE A 143 7.25 -15.31 -20.30
N GLU A 144 7.91 -16.36 -19.88
CA GLU A 144 8.27 -16.58 -18.49
C GLU A 144 9.65 -15.97 -18.19
N ILE A 145 9.74 -15.22 -17.09
CA ILE A 145 10.98 -14.62 -16.59
C ILE A 145 11.32 -15.30 -15.25
N GLU A 146 12.56 -15.74 -15.11
CA GLU A 146 13.05 -16.29 -13.86
C GLU A 146 12.93 -15.25 -12.73
N ARG A 147 12.38 -15.67 -11.61
CA ARG A 147 12.15 -14.83 -10.42
C ARG A 147 12.86 -15.45 -9.22
N LYS A 148 13.66 -14.66 -8.56
CA LYS A 148 14.33 -15.09 -7.32
C LYS A 148 13.33 -15.08 -6.18
N PRO A 149 13.29 -16.14 -5.34
CA PRO A 149 12.55 -16.10 -4.10
C PRO A 149 12.99 -14.93 -3.21
N ARG A 150 12.07 -14.38 -2.44
CA ARG A 150 12.30 -13.27 -1.50
C ARG A 150 11.81 -13.65 -0.13
N GLU A 151 12.55 -13.26 0.90
CA GLU A 151 12.07 -13.37 2.27
C GLU A 151 10.90 -12.40 2.46
N ILE A 152 9.79 -12.92 2.97
CA ILE A 152 8.64 -12.18 3.46
C ILE A 152 8.32 -12.65 4.87
N THR A 153 7.52 -11.87 5.59
CA THR A 153 7.04 -12.26 6.91
C THR A 153 5.53 -12.31 6.92
N ILE A 154 4.97 -13.43 7.31
CA ILE A 154 3.55 -13.56 7.65
C ILE A 154 3.47 -13.43 9.17
N TYR A 155 2.94 -12.30 9.65
CA TYR A 155 2.84 -12.02 11.08
C TYR A 155 1.70 -12.77 11.74
N ASP A 156 0.60 -12.94 10.99
CA ASP A 156 -0.59 -13.66 11.42
C ASP A 156 -1.31 -14.24 10.21
N LEU A 157 -1.79 -15.46 10.34
CA LEU A 157 -2.55 -16.18 9.31
C LEU A 157 -3.63 -17.02 9.98
N GLN A 158 -4.89 -16.69 9.76
CA GLN A 158 -6.05 -17.32 10.39
C GLN A 158 -7.06 -17.75 9.33
N VAL A 159 -7.74 -18.87 9.59
CA VAL A 159 -8.93 -19.28 8.85
C VAL A 159 -10.15 -18.76 9.57
N ALA A 160 -10.95 -17.94 8.90
CA ALA A 160 -12.19 -17.40 9.42
C ALA A 160 -13.37 -18.34 9.19
N ALA A 161 -13.41 -19.01 8.02
CA ALA A 161 -14.41 -19.99 7.66
C ALA A 161 -13.85 -21.01 6.64
N LEU A 162 -14.43 -22.21 6.62
CA LEU A 162 -14.22 -23.21 5.59
C LEU A 162 -15.56 -23.84 5.23
N GLU A 163 -16.03 -23.56 4.02
CA GLU A 163 -17.30 -24.07 3.50
C GLU A 163 -17.05 -24.80 2.18
N GLU A 164 -17.32 -26.10 2.14
CA GLU A 164 -16.96 -26.95 1.01
C GLU A 164 -15.46 -26.80 0.64
N ASN A 165 -15.19 -26.19 -0.52
CA ASN A 165 -13.83 -25.92 -1.01
C ASN A 165 -13.45 -24.42 -0.93
N ASN A 166 -14.27 -23.59 -0.28
CA ASN A 166 -13.96 -22.16 -0.08
C ASN A 166 -13.40 -21.97 1.33
N MET A 167 -12.21 -21.41 1.42
CA MET A 167 -11.55 -21.10 2.68
C MET A 167 -11.37 -19.57 2.79
N ASP A 168 -12.01 -18.98 3.78
CA ASP A 168 -11.82 -17.58 4.11
C ASP A 168 -10.65 -17.43 5.07
N ILE A 169 -9.70 -16.58 4.71
CA ILE A 169 -8.53 -16.32 5.52
C ILE A 169 -8.39 -14.82 5.83
N MET A 170 -7.80 -14.55 6.98
CA MET A 170 -7.24 -13.25 7.33
C MET A 170 -5.72 -13.39 7.44
N VAL A 171 -4.97 -12.46 6.81
CA VAL A 171 -3.51 -12.50 6.81
C VAL A 171 -2.93 -11.10 7.05
N LYS A 172 -2.03 -11.00 8.05
CA LYS A 172 -1.17 -9.83 8.27
C LYS A 172 0.24 -10.15 7.82
N CYS A 173 0.79 -9.36 6.92
CA CYS A 173 2.05 -9.68 6.27
C CYS A 173 2.91 -8.45 5.96
N SER A 174 4.20 -8.69 5.79
CA SER A 174 5.16 -7.68 5.38
C SER A 174 4.94 -7.23 3.94
N THR A 175 5.55 -6.10 3.59
CA THR A 175 5.58 -5.64 2.21
C THR A 175 6.17 -6.69 1.27
N GLY A 176 5.69 -6.73 0.04
CA GLY A 176 6.17 -7.65 -0.99
C GLY A 176 5.50 -9.02 -1.00
N THR A 177 4.62 -9.31 -0.05
CA THR A 177 3.83 -10.55 -0.01
C THR A 177 2.77 -10.56 -1.11
N TYR A 178 2.69 -11.68 -1.84
CA TYR A 178 1.65 -11.97 -2.84
C TYR A 178 0.65 -12.97 -2.27
N ILE A 179 -0.58 -12.51 -2.00
CA ILE A 179 -1.64 -13.36 -1.43
C ILE A 179 -2.01 -14.49 -2.39
N ARG A 180 -1.93 -14.27 -3.70
CA ARG A 180 -2.13 -15.30 -4.73
C ARG A 180 -1.11 -16.45 -4.61
N THR A 181 0.16 -16.14 -4.43
CA THR A 181 1.20 -17.14 -4.22
C THR A 181 1.01 -17.83 -2.86
N LEU A 182 0.62 -17.09 -1.81
CA LEU A 182 0.31 -17.69 -0.50
C LEU A 182 -0.85 -18.70 -0.61
N ALA A 183 -1.88 -18.39 -1.41
CA ALA A 183 -3.00 -19.29 -1.67
C ALA A 183 -2.54 -20.58 -2.36
N GLU A 184 -1.73 -20.46 -3.42
CA GLU A 184 -1.16 -21.63 -4.13
C GLU A 184 -0.32 -22.50 -3.21
N ASP A 185 0.55 -21.90 -2.40
CA ASP A 185 1.42 -22.61 -1.46
C ASP A 185 0.60 -23.31 -0.37
N LEU A 186 -0.42 -22.62 0.19
CA LEU A 186 -1.33 -23.19 1.16
C LEU A 186 -2.06 -24.40 0.60
N GLY A 187 -2.62 -24.31 -0.61
CA GLY A 187 -3.31 -25.41 -1.27
C GLY A 187 -2.41 -26.63 -1.53
N LYS A 188 -1.14 -26.41 -1.86
CA LYS A 188 -0.14 -27.48 -2.02
C LYS A 188 0.19 -28.14 -0.67
N ILE A 189 0.43 -27.36 0.38
CA ILE A 189 0.76 -27.87 1.72
C ILE A 189 -0.41 -28.66 2.31
N LEU A 190 -1.64 -28.22 2.07
CA LEU A 190 -2.86 -28.94 2.46
C LEU A 190 -3.07 -30.26 1.69
N GLY A 191 -2.29 -30.52 0.64
CA GLY A 191 -2.40 -31.73 -0.16
C GLY A 191 -3.60 -31.76 -1.12
N CYS A 192 -4.27 -30.63 -1.34
CA CYS A 192 -5.38 -30.51 -2.29
C CYS A 192 -4.94 -30.10 -3.71
N GLY A 193 -3.63 -30.16 -4.00
CA GLY A 193 -3.04 -29.89 -5.32
C GLY A 193 -2.82 -28.42 -5.61
N GLY A 194 -3.58 -27.51 -4.99
CA GLY A 194 -3.44 -26.07 -5.14
C GLY A 194 -4.66 -25.32 -4.61
N ALA A 195 -4.56 -23.99 -4.67
CA ALA A 195 -5.67 -23.08 -4.42
C ALA A 195 -5.45 -21.79 -5.21
N TYR A 196 -6.52 -21.06 -5.48
CA TYR A 196 -6.44 -19.71 -6.06
C TYR A 196 -7.38 -18.74 -5.34
N VAL A 197 -7.10 -17.44 -5.49
CA VAL A 197 -7.88 -16.38 -4.84
C VAL A 197 -9.14 -16.06 -5.64
N THR A 198 -10.31 -16.22 -5.03
CA THR A 198 -11.60 -15.79 -5.61
C THR A 198 -12.03 -14.42 -5.18
N SER A 199 -11.63 -14.00 -3.97
CA SER A 199 -11.89 -12.65 -3.43
C SER A 199 -10.67 -12.18 -2.63
N LEU A 200 -10.34 -10.90 -2.74
CA LEU A 200 -9.24 -10.28 -1.99
C LEU A 200 -9.63 -8.88 -1.59
N ASN A 201 -9.54 -8.58 -0.30
CA ASN A 201 -9.78 -7.25 0.22
C ASN A 201 -8.60 -6.80 1.10
N ARG A 202 -8.06 -5.62 0.83
CA ARG A 202 -7.03 -5.03 1.68
C ARG A 202 -7.69 -4.17 2.76
N ASN A 203 -7.60 -4.63 4.00
CA ASN A 203 -8.21 -3.99 5.16
C ASN A 203 -7.33 -2.88 5.74
N GLU A 204 -5.99 -3.10 5.76
CA GLU A 204 -5.08 -2.18 6.43
C GLU A 204 -3.76 -2.01 5.66
N ILE A 205 -3.15 -0.83 5.82
CA ILE A 205 -1.78 -0.50 5.41
C ILE A 205 -1.14 0.30 6.54
N GLY A 206 -0.19 -0.30 7.27
CA GLY A 206 0.38 0.31 8.47
C GLY A 206 -0.71 0.65 9.49
N ASN A 207 -0.89 1.93 9.77
CA ASN A 207 -1.93 2.45 10.68
C ASN A 207 -3.20 2.95 9.97
N LEU A 208 -3.30 2.80 8.67
CA LEU A 208 -4.48 3.19 7.89
C LEU A 208 -5.46 2.02 7.80
N ASN A 209 -6.74 2.28 8.04
CA ASN A 209 -7.79 1.27 8.05
C ASN A 209 -8.83 1.53 6.95
N LEU A 210 -9.40 0.45 6.39
CA LEU A 210 -10.45 0.51 5.39
C LEU A 210 -11.74 1.16 5.93
N SER A 211 -12.01 1.05 7.24
CA SER A 211 -13.18 1.70 7.88
C SER A 211 -13.21 3.22 7.70
N ASP A 212 -12.05 3.81 7.44
CA ASP A 212 -11.89 5.26 7.25
C ASP A 212 -11.88 5.65 5.75
N ALA A 213 -12.08 4.68 4.87
CA ALA A 213 -12.02 4.90 3.42
C ALA A 213 -13.40 5.21 2.83
N TYR A 214 -13.40 5.87 1.69
CA TYR A 214 -14.60 6.27 0.97
C TYR A 214 -14.70 5.55 -0.37
N THR A 215 -15.90 5.10 -0.72
CA THR A 215 -16.17 4.49 -2.01
C THR A 215 -16.21 5.53 -3.13
N LEU A 216 -15.97 5.11 -4.38
CA LEU A 216 -16.09 5.99 -5.54
C LEU A 216 -17.51 6.58 -5.69
N ASP A 217 -18.53 5.84 -5.28
CA ASP A 217 -19.93 6.29 -5.46
C ASP A 217 -20.30 7.40 -4.47
N ILE A 218 -19.82 7.30 -3.23
CA ILE A 218 -19.90 8.40 -2.27
C ILE A 218 -19.20 9.65 -2.82
N LEU A 219 -17.97 9.51 -3.30
CA LEU A 219 -17.18 10.63 -3.80
C LEU A 219 -17.78 11.29 -5.05
N LYS A 220 -18.41 10.51 -5.94
CA LYS A 220 -19.09 11.04 -7.14
C LYS A 220 -20.33 11.90 -6.83
N SER A 221 -21.00 11.66 -5.70
CA SER A 221 -22.18 12.40 -5.28
C SER A 221 -21.87 13.77 -4.67
N MET A 222 -20.58 14.09 -4.45
CA MET A 222 -20.14 15.29 -3.73
C MET A 222 -19.74 16.44 -4.65
N SER A 223 -19.91 17.67 -4.16
CA SER A 223 -19.31 18.86 -4.75
C SER A 223 -17.79 18.92 -4.48
N CYS A 224 -17.05 19.70 -5.28
CA CYS A 224 -15.59 19.86 -5.09
C CYS A 224 -15.24 20.36 -3.68
N ALA A 225 -16.04 21.25 -3.10
CA ALA A 225 -15.77 21.78 -1.75
C ALA A 225 -15.95 20.68 -0.67
N GLN A 226 -16.96 19.84 -0.82
CA GLN A 226 -17.16 18.70 0.06
C GLN A 226 -16.03 17.67 -0.08
N LEU A 227 -15.56 17.40 -1.30
CA LEU A 227 -14.46 16.46 -1.53
C LEU A 227 -13.19 16.84 -0.77
N ASP A 228 -12.89 18.16 -0.63
CA ASP A 228 -11.68 18.61 0.05
C ASP A 228 -11.66 18.25 1.54
N SER A 229 -12.82 18.20 2.19
CA SER A 229 -12.92 17.81 3.60
C SER A 229 -12.62 16.32 3.85
N TYR A 230 -12.57 15.50 2.82
CA TYR A 230 -12.19 14.08 2.88
C TYR A 230 -10.68 13.85 2.72
N LEU A 231 -9.92 14.91 2.46
CA LEU A 231 -8.46 14.81 2.40
C LEU A 231 -7.87 14.86 3.81
N ARG A 232 -7.12 13.83 4.15
CA ARG A 232 -6.26 13.84 5.33
C ARG A 232 -5.03 14.73 5.07
N PRO A 233 -4.41 15.30 6.10
CA PRO A 233 -3.17 16.05 5.96
C PRO A 233 -2.06 15.25 5.25
N THR A 234 -1.14 15.97 4.61
CA THR A 234 -0.03 15.38 3.83
C THR A 234 0.86 14.45 4.67
N ASP A 235 1.06 14.77 5.93
CA ASP A 235 1.85 14.01 6.89
C ASP A 235 1.14 12.78 7.50
N SER A 236 -0.14 12.57 7.17
CA SER A 236 -0.90 11.40 7.64
C SER A 236 -0.28 10.04 7.23
N LEU A 237 0.59 10.04 6.21
CA LEU A 237 1.37 8.86 5.80
C LEU A 237 2.57 8.57 6.69
N LEU A 238 2.90 9.47 7.62
CA LEU A 238 4.19 9.53 8.33
C LEU A 238 4.02 9.44 9.86
N HIS A 239 2.85 9.04 10.35
CA HIS A 239 2.54 9.06 11.79
C HIS A 239 3.49 8.20 12.65
N ASN A 240 4.13 7.20 12.05
CA ASN A 240 5.12 6.37 12.72
C ASN A 240 6.47 7.08 12.96
N LEU A 241 6.68 8.26 12.34
CA LEU A 241 7.89 9.04 12.55
C LEU A 241 7.67 10.09 13.64
N PRO A 242 8.69 10.34 14.50
CA PRO A 242 8.60 11.37 15.52
C PRO A 242 8.48 12.78 14.90
N ALA A 243 7.84 13.69 15.65
CA ALA A 243 7.65 15.08 15.24
C ALA A 243 8.64 16.00 15.97
N VAL A 244 9.17 16.98 15.24
CA VAL A 244 10.02 18.06 15.76
C VAL A 244 9.44 19.38 15.32
N PHE A 245 9.25 20.30 16.28
CA PHE A 245 8.74 21.64 16.07
C PHE A 245 9.91 22.64 16.09
N MET A 246 9.92 23.54 15.11
CA MET A 246 11.00 24.48 14.86
C MET A 246 10.47 25.91 14.98
N ASN A 247 11.31 26.80 15.49
CA ASN A 247 11.00 28.24 15.44
C ASN A 247 10.99 28.75 13.98
N ASN A 248 10.47 29.95 13.78
CA ASN A 248 10.29 30.50 12.43
C ASN A 248 11.63 30.71 11.70
N THR A 249 12.69 31.12 12.40
CA THR A 249 14.01 31.33 11.80
C THR A 249 14.59 30.00 11.30
N ASP A 250 14.60 28.96 12.13
CA ASP A 250 15.11 27.64 11.79
C ASP A 250 14.27 27.00 10.70
N SER A 251 12.94 27.19 10.72
CA SER A 251 12.03 26.75 9.66
C SER A 251 12.40 27.34 8.30
N GLN A 252 12.70 28.64 8.23
CA GLN A 252 13.14 29.29 6.99
C GLN A 252 14.49 28.76 6.50
N HIS A 253 15.44 28.52 7.40
CA HIS A 253 16.73 27.91 7.05
C HIS A 253 16.53 26.52 6.44
N LEU A 254 15.70 25.66 7.08
CA LEU A 254 15.38 24.33 6.56
C LEU A 254 14.68 24.38 5.20
N LEU A 255 13.71 25.30 5.01
CA LEU A 255 13.00 25.45 3.74
C LEU A 255 13.93 25.87 2.60
N ASN A 256 15.01 26.60 2.91
CA ASN A 256 16.08 26.95 1.97
C ASN A 256 17.11 25.82 1.76
N GLY A 257 16.86 24.62 2.35
CA GLY A 257 17.73 23.45 2.21
C GLY A 257 18.96 23.46 3.13
N GLN A 258 19.01 24.38 4.10
CA GLN A 258 20.13 24.52 5.05
C GLN A 258 19.98 23.53 6.21
N VAL A 259 21.11 23.08 6.74
CA VAL A 259 21.15 22.27 7.97
C VAL A 259 20.94 23.18 9.17
N VAL A 260 20.10 22.78 10.09
CA VAL A 260 19.83 23.52 11.33
C VAL A 260 20.36 22.72 12.51
N THR A 261 21.20 23.38 13.34
CA THR A 261 21.75 22.78 14.54
C THR A 261 20.79 22.98 15.71
N ASN A 262 20.35 21.89 16.33
CA ASN A 262 19.56 21.91 17.54
C ASN A 262 20.13 20.91 18.54
N THR A 263 21.03 21.39 19.39
CA THR A 263 21.76 20.55 20.37
C THR A 263 20.84 19.84 21.36
N ALA A 264 19.62 20.38 21.59
CA ALA A 264 18.63 19.74 22.45
C ALA A 264 18.08 18.43 21.87
N LEU A 265 18.29 18.15 20.58
CA LEU A 265 17.86 16.93 19.90
C LEU A 265 18.92 15.83 19.90
N ALA A 266 20.21 16.16 20.13
CA ALA A 266 21.33 15.22 20.06
C ALA A 266 21.17 13.99 20.98
N ASN A 267 20.46 14.14 22.10
CA ASN A 267 20.24 13.05 23.08
C ASN A 267 18.83 12.46 23.02
N LYS A 268 17.96 12.95 22.10
CA LYS A 268 16.57 12.50 22.01
C LYS A 268 16.33 11.54 20.84
N PHE A 269 17.19 11.58 19.83
CA PHE A 269 17.04 10.84 18.60
C PHE A 269 18.32 10.10 18.26
N GLN A 270 18.18 9.01 17.50
CA GLN A 270 19.33 8.30 16.96
C GLN A 270 19.88 9.00 15.71
N GLU A 271 21.15 8.77 15.42
CA GLU A 271 21.74 9.22 14.16
C GLU A 271 21.02 8.60 12.97
N ASN A 272 20.78 9.40 11.94
CA ASN A 272 20.02 9.05 10.72
C ASN A 272 18.55 8.75 10.98
N GLU A 273 18.02 9.04 12.17
CA GLU A 273 16.59 8.91 12.44
C GLU A 273 15.80 9.93 11.63
N LYS A 274 14.76 9.44 10.94
CA LYS A 274 13.86 10.28 10.18
C LYS A 274 12.83 10.92 11.10
N ILE A 275 12.59 12.21 10.89
CA ILE A 275 11.65 13.01 11.65
C ILE A 275 10.69 13.77 10.74
N ARG A 276 9.50 14.06 11.27
CA ARG A 276 8.57 15.04 10.70
C ARG A 276 8.91 16.41 11.25
N ILE A 277 8.99 17.40 10.38
CA ILE A 277 9.34 18.79 10.75
C ILE A 277 8.09 19.65 10.65
N TYR A 278 7.84 20.44 11.69
CA TYR A 278 6.76 21.42 11.77
C TYR A 278 7.31 22.78 12.18
N ASN A 279 6.64 23.87 11.76
CA ASN A 279 6.90 25.20 12.28
C ASN A 279 6.16 25.44 13.62
N GLU A 280 6.27 26.65 14.18
CA GLU A 280 5.59 27.04 15.43
C GLU A 280 4.07 27.03 15.32
N GLU A 281 3.53 27.23 14.12
CA GLU A 281 2.09 27.18 13.82
C GLU A 281 1.61 25.74 13.54
N GLU A 282 2.39 24.72 13.89
CA GLU A 282 2.10 23.32 13.66
C GLU A 282 1.89 22.94 12.17
N GLN A 283 2.39 23.74 11.25
CA GLN A 283 2.34 23.44 9.83
C GLN A 283 3.46 22.45 9.47
N PHE A 284 3.11 21.36 8.80
CA PHE A 284 4.06 20.38 8.33
C PHE A 284 4.97 20.97 7.23
N LEU A 285 6.27 20.92 7.46
CA LEU A 285 7.29 21.44 6.52
C LEU A 285 7.90 20.32 5.67
N GLY A 286 7.91 19.08 6.16
CA GLY A 286 8.49 17.96 5.45
C GLY A 286 9.22 16.95 6.34
N LEU A 287 10.09 16.17 5.72
CA LEU A 287 10.95 15.19 6.40
C LEU A 287 12.38 15.72 6.53
N GLY A 288 12.95 15.50 7.69
CA GLY A 288 14.37 15.64 7.98
C GLY A 288 14.97 14.36 8.52
N GLU A 289 16.25 14.42 8.75
CA GLU A 289 17.07 13.35 9.34
C GLU A 289 18.03 13.96 10.37
N ILE A 290 18.14 13.32 11.52
CA ILE A 290 19.02 13.77 12.60
C ILE A 290 20.45 13.34 12.29
N THR A 291 21.41 14.25 12.46
CA THR A 291 22.84 13.95 12.34
C THR A 291 23.45 13.63 13.71
N VAL A 292 24.68 13.14 13.73
CA VAL A 292 25.45 12.79 14.96
C VAL A 292 25.44 13.90 16.01
N CYS A 293 25.47 15.17 15.58
CA CYS A 293 25.54 16.33 16.48
C CYS A 293 24.15 16.91 16.83
N GLY A 294 23.05 16.17 16.51
CA GLY A 294 21.68 16.65 16.73
C GLY A 294 21.22 17.72 15.74
N ALA A 295 21.99 17.96 14.66
CA ALA A 295 21.55 18.86 13.60
C ALA A 295 20.51 18.14 12.72
N ILE A 296 19.59 18.93 12.14
CA ILE A 296 18.54 18.46 11.24
C ILE A 296 18.95 18.75 9.80
N THR A 297 19.08 17.69 9.00
CA THR A 297 19.27 17.80 7.56
C THR A 297 17.92 17.63 6.86
N PRO A 298 17.45 18.61 6.06
CA PRO A 298 16.22 18.47 5.28
C PRO A 298 16.38 17.37 4.22
N LYS A 299 15.41 16.47 4.10
CA LYS A 299 15.42 15.37 3.12
C LYS A 299 14.34 15.55 2.05
N ARG A 300 13.14 15.92 2.46
CA ARG A 300 12.02 16.11 1.53
C ARG A 300 11.05 17.14 2.08
N LEU A 301 11.11 18.35 1.56
CA LEU A 301 10.27 19.47 1.99
C LEU A 301 9.06 19.63 1.09
N ILE A 302 7.97 20.14 1.67
CA ILE A 302 6.80 20.58 0.89
C ILE A 302 7.05 21.99 0.34
N ALA A 303 6.44 22.29 -0.81
CA ALA A 303 6.37 23.66 -1.29
C ALA A 303 5.30 24.38 -0.46
N ILE A 304 5.71 25.34 0.35
CA ILE A 304 4.78 26.25 1.02
C ILE A 304 4.37 27.27 -0.03
N SER A 305 3.12 27.17 -0.49
CA SER A 305 2.55 28.24 -1.29
C SER A 305 2.50 29.47 -0.38
N SER A 306 3.22 30.52 -0.73
CA SER A 306 3.07 31.82 -0.08
C SER A 306 1.58 32.17 -0.10
N ILE A 307 1.00 32.33 1.09
CA ILE A 307 -0.37 32.78 1.29
C ILE A 307 -0.48 34.18 0.75
#